data_a460871f828191d3a93b3476bc412bb0
#
_entry.id   a460871f828191d3a93b3476bc412bb0
#
_cell.length_a   1.000
_cell.length_b   1.000
_cell.length_c   1.000
_cell.angle_alpha   90.00
_cell.angle_beta   90.00
_cell.angle_gamma   90.00
#
_symmetry.space_group_name_H-M   'P 1'
#
loop_
_entity.id
_entity.type
_entity.pdbx_description
1 polymer ?
#
loop_
_entity_poly.entity_id
_entity_poly.type
_entity_poly.pdbx_seq_one_letter_code
_entity_poly.pdbx_strand_id
1 'polypeptide(L)'
;MSTPYIIDIIGNAACLEQLAEECTELAQAALKMARLIRKENPTPITYNEAKTSLTEEIADVRLCIKAIERDKPINTKEIEDMKLKRWHSRIAKNS
;
A
#
# COMPACT_ATOMS: atom_id res chain seq x y z
N MET A 1 -29.60 -4.58 8.89
CA MET A 1 -28.97 -5.47 7.92
C MET A 1 -27.49 -5.19 7.80
N SER A 2 -26.68 -6.21 7.81
CA SER A 2 -25.24 -6.02 7.63
C SER A 2 -24.91 -5.83 6.16
N THR A 3 -23.88 -5.03 5.88
CA THR A 3 -23.38 -4.84 4.52
C THR A 3 -22.71 -6.12 4.03
N PRO A 4 -23.02 -6.61 2.82
CA PRO A 4 -22.36 -7.80 2.28
C PRO A 4 -20.84 -7.55 2.13
N TYR A 5 -20.05 -8.60 2.28
CA TYR A 5 -18.62 -8.52 2.03
C TYR A 5 -18.35 -8.39 0.54
N ILE A 6 -17.42 -7.54 0.18
CA ILE A 6 -17.07 -7.28 -1.22
C ILE A 6 -16.66 -8.58 -1.93
N ILE A 7 -15.87 -9.44 -1.26
CA ILE A 7 -15.40 -10.70 -1.84
C ILE A 7 -16.56 -11.63 -2.24
N ASP A 8 -17.69 -11.56 -1.51
CA ASP A 8 -18.87 -12.37 -1.84
C ASP A 8 -19.62 -11.82 -3.06
N ILE A 9 -19.44 -10.54 -3.35
CA ILE A 9 -20.11 -9.89 -4.48
C ILE A 9 -19.32 -10.07 -5.78
N ILE A 10 -18.01 -9.74 -5.74
CA ILE A 10 -17.19 -9.70 -6.95
C ILE A 10 -16.27 -10.91 -7.11
N GLY A 11 -16.06 -11.68 -6.04
CA GLY A 11 -15.23 -12.88 -6.07
C GLY A 11 -13.77 -12.60 -5.73
N ASN A 12 -13.06 -13.68 -5.42
CA ASN A 12 -11.67 -13.63 -4.98
C ASN A 12 -10.72 -13.07 -6.06
N ALA A 13 -10.87 -13.53 -7.30
CA ALA A 13 -10.01 -13.08 -8.39
C ALA A 13 -10.11 -11.56 -8.61
N ALA A 14 -11.35 -11.03 -8.61
CA ALA A 14 -11.56 -9.60 -8.79
C ALA A 14 -11.00 -8.78 -7.63
N CYS A 15 -11.07 -9.30 -6.40
CA CYS A 15 -10.47 -8.63 -5.24
C CYS A 15 -8.94 -8.57 -5.36
N LEU A 16 -8.32 -9.64 -5.86
CA LEU A 16 -6.87 -9.66 -6.08
C LEU A 16 -6.44 -8.70 -7.20
N GLU A 17 -7.22 -8.64 -8.27
CA GLU A 17 -6.98 -7.69 -9.36
C GLU A 17 -7.11 -6.24 -8.86
N GLN A 18 -8.11 -5.97 -8.03
CA GLN A 18 -8.30 -4.65 -7.44
C GLN A 18 -7.13 -4.29 -6.55
N LEU A 19 -6.63 -5.24 -5.75
CA LEU A 19 -5.43 -5.01 -4.93
C LEU A 19 -4.24 -4.62 -5.79
N ALA A 20 -4.04 -5.31 -6.92
CA ALA A 20 -2.93 -5.01 -7.82
C ALA A 20 -3.05 -3.59 -8.39
N GLU A 21 -4.25 -3.18 -8.81
CA GLU A 21 -4.49 -1.83 -9.32
C GLU A 21 -4.21 -0.77 -8.26
N GLU A 22 -4.70 -0.97 -7.04
CA GLU A 22 -4.49 -0.01 -5.95
C GLU A 22 -3.02 0.06 -5.53
N CYS A 23 -2.29 -1.05 -5.59
CA CYS A 23 -0.85 -1.04 -5.34
C CYS A 23 -0.10 -0.21 -6.38
N THR A 24 -0.52 -0.24 -7.64
CA THR A 24 0.06 0.58 -8.71
C THR A 24 -0.15 2.08 -8.43
N GLU A 25 -1.36 2.44 -8.01
CA GLU A 25 -1.68 3.83 -7.67
C GLU A 25 -0.93 4.30 -6.43
N LEU A 26 -0.79 3.41 -5.43
CA LEU A 26 0.01 3.71 -4.24
C LEU A 26 1.47 3.95 -4.61
N ALA A 27 2.03 3.14 -5.51
CA ALA A 27 3.40 3.31 -5.97
C ALA A 27 3.60 4.69 -6.58
N GLN A 28 2.67 5.13 -7.44
CA GLN A 28 2.74 6.45 -8.07
C GLN A 28 2.67 7.58 -7.03
N ALA A 29 1.75 7.47 -6.07
CA ALA A 29 1.59 8.49 -5.03
C ALA A 29 2.85 8.58 -4.15
N ALA A 30 3.44 7.43 -3.80
CA ALA A 30 4.64 7.37 -2.98
C ALA A 30 5.84 8.00 -3.69
N LEU A 31 6.02 7.69 -4.97
CA LEU A 31 7.11 8.25 -5.78
C LEU A 31 6.95 9.76 -5.96
N LYS A 32 5.72 10.23 -6.14
CA LYS A 32 5.43 11.66 -6.27
C LYS A 32 5.80 12.40 -4.98
N MET A 33 5.41 11.82 -3.82
CA MET A 33 5.79 12.39 -2.52
C MET A 33 7.31 12.43 -2.34
N ALA A 34 8.01 11.35 -2.72
CA ALA A 34 9.47 11.29 -2.62
C ALA A 34 10.14 12.38 -3.46
N ARG A 35 9.68 12.58 -4.70
CA ARG A 35 10.21 13.63 -5.56
C ARG A 35 9.97 15.03 -4.98
N LEU A 36 8.79 15.23 -4.40
CA LEU A 36 8.44 16.50 -3.77
C LEU A 36 9.35 16.80 -2.57
N ILE A 37 9.58 15.79 -1.72
CA ILE A 37 10.45 15.92 -0.54
C ILE A 37 11.90 16.22 -0.96
N ARG A 38 12.39 15.53 -1.99
CA ARG A 38 13.76 15.73 -2.50
C ARG A 38 13.91 16.99 -3.33
N LYS A 39 12.81 17.64 -3.68
CA LYS A 39 12.78 18.81 -4.55
C LYS A 39 13.40 18.53 -5.93
N GLU A 40 13.31 17.29 -6.37
CA GLU A 40 13.72 16.89 -7.71
C GLU A 40 12.52 17.10 -8.63
N ASN A 41 12.73 17.64 -9.79
CA ASN A 41 11.69 17.91 -10.79
C ASN A 41 10.51 18.74 -10.25
N PRO A 42 10.23 19.89 -10.83
CA PRO A 42 9.07 20.68 -10.39
C PRO A 42 7.81 19.85 -10.45
N THR A 43 7.21 19.62 -9.30
CA THR A 43 5.94 18.90 -9.20
C THR A 43 4.87 19.93 -8.84
N PRO A 44 3.87 20.17 -9.71
CA PRO A 44 2.91 21.27 -9.52
C PRO A 44 1.82 20.94 -8.52
N ILE A 45 2.18 20.35 -7.40
CA ILE A 45 1.26 20.05 -6.29
C ILE A 45 1.92 20.41 -4.97
N THR A 46 1.09 20.71 -3.98
CA THR A 46 1.57 21.03 -2.65
C THR A 46 1.87 19.75 -1.87
N TYR A 47 2.67 19.89 -0.81
CA TYR A 47 2.93 18.79 0.12
C TYR A 47 1.62 18.21 0.68
N ASN A 48 0.69 19.07 1.08
CA ASN A 48 -0.59 18.63 1.65
C ASN A 48 -1.43 17.84 0.65
N GLU A 49 -1.44 18.26 -0.62
CA GLU A 49 -2.13 17.52 -1.67
C GLU A 49 -1.52 16.16 -1.89
N ALA A 50 -0.19 16.08 -1.94
CA ALA A 50 0.54 14.82 -2.10
C ALA A 50 0.31 13.90 -0.91
N LYS A 51 0.30 14.44 0.31
CA LYS A 51 0.04 13.67 1.53
C LYS A 51 -1.38 13.11 1.56
N THR A 52 -2.36 13.92 1.15
CA THR A 52 -3.76 13.48 1.07
C THR A 52 -3.90 12.34 0.08
N SER A 53 -3.31 12.46 -1.11
CA SER A 53 -3.33 11.40 -2.13
C SER A 53 -2.69 10.12 -1.61
N LEU A 54 -1.52 10.24 -0.99
CA LEU A 54 -0.82 9.08 -0.43
C LEU A 54 -1.66 8.37 0.64
N THR A 55 -2.28 9.15 1.53
CA THR A 55 -3.14 8.61 2.59
C THR A 55 -4.33 7.86 2.01
N GLU A 56 -4.98 8.41 0.99
CA GLU A 56 -6.09 7.76 0.31
C GLU A 56 -5.67 6.44 -0.34
N GLU A 57 -4.53 6.43 -1.02
CA GLU A 57 -4.04 5.22 -1.67
C GLU A 57 -3.64 4.14 -0.66
N ILE A 58 -3.07 4.52 0.48
CA ILE A 58 -2.79 3.58 1.57
C ILE A 58 -4.09 2.98 2.08
N ALA A 59 -5.12 3.80 2.26
CA ALA A 59 -6.44 3.34 2.71
C ALA A 59 -7.04 2.34 1.72
N ASP A 60 -6.95 2.63 0.42
CA ASP A 60 -7.48 1.77 -0.63
C ASP A 60 -6.78 0.40 -0.63
N VAL A 61 -5.46 0.37 -0.51
CA VAL A 61 -4.69 -0.88 -0.44
C VAL A 61 -5.07 -1.67 0.80
N ARG A 62 -5.17 -1.02 1.95
CA ARG A 62 -5.55 -1.68 3.21
C ARG A 62 -6.95 -2.27 3.12
N LEU A 63 -7.87 -1.56 2.50
CA LEU A 63 -9.23 -2.04 2.30
C LEU A 63 -9.26 -3.29 1.42
N CYS A 64 -8.49 -3.31 0.34
CA CYS A 64 -8.37 -4.47 -0.54
C CYS A 64 -7.77 -5.67 0.19
N ILE A 65 -6.75 -5.45 1.03
CA ILE A 65 -6.16 -6.52 1.83
C ILE A 65 -7.19 -7.11 2.79
N LYS A 66 -7.95 -6.26 3.47
CA LYS A 66 -9.02 -6.73 4.37
C LYS A 66 -10.06 -7.54 3.62
N ALA A 67 -10.40 -7.15 2.39
CA ALA A 67 -11.39 -7.87 1.59
C ALA A 67 -10.92 -9.29 1.28
N ILE A 68 -9.65 -9.49 0.92
CA ILE A 68 -9.14 -10.84 0.61
C ILE A 68 -8.88 -11.68 1.86
N GLU A 69 -8.73 -11.05 3.01
CA GLU A 69 -8.50 -11.74 4.29
C GLU A 69 -9.79 -12.13 5.01
N ARG A 70 -10.95 -11.83 4.45
CA ARG A 70 -12.24 -12.02 5.14
C ARG A 70 -12.38 -13.38 5.83
N ASP A 71 -12.06 -14.48 5.13
CA ASP A 71 -12.24 -15.82 5.65
C ASP A 71 -11.00 -16.39 6.33
N LYS A 72 -9.83 -15.99 5.89
CA LYS A 72 -8.54 -16.48 6.39
C LYS A 72 -7.57 -15.32 6.54
N PRO A 73 -7.38 -14.83 7.77
CA PRO A 73 -6.38 -13.79 8.01
C PRO A 73 -5.00 -14.24 7.53
N ILE A 74 -4.31 -13.38 6.84
CA ILE A 74 -2.95 -13.63 6.39
C ILE A 74 -2.00 -13.07 7.44
N ASN A 75 -1.34 -13.96 8.17
CA ASN A 75 -0.42 -13.54 9.23
C ASN A 75 0.97 -13.28 8.66
N THR A 76 1.39 -12.03 8.65
CA THR A 76 2.66 -11.62 8.07
C THR A 76 3.70 -11.23 9.13
N LYS A 77 3.37 -11.29 10.41
CA LYS A 77 4.22 -10.73 11.47
C LYS A 77 5.62 -11.32 11.48
N GLU A 78 5.76 -12.64 11.47
CA GLU A 78 7.08 -13.28 11.49
C GLU A 78 7.91 -12.95 10.25
N ILE A 79 7.25 -12.90 9.11
CA ILE A 79 7.91 -12.56 7.84
C ILE A 79 8.38 -11.11 7.86
N GLU A 80 7.54 -10.20 8.38
CA GLU A 80 7.91 -8.79 8.50
C GLU A 80 9.11 -8.62 9.42
N ASP A 81 9.11 -9.29 10.56
CA ASP A 81 10.22 -9.22 11.52
C ASP A 81 11.53 -9.68 10.89
N MET A 82 11.49 -10.79 10.17
CA MET A 82 12.66 -11.34 9.47
C MET A 82 13.16 -10.39 8.37
N LYS A 83 12.23 -9.85 7.59
CA LYS A 83 12.58 -8.92 6.51
C LYS A 83 13.14 -7.61 7.06
N LEU A 84 12.63 -7.13 8.17
CA LEU A 84 13.14 -5.92 8.83
C LEU A 84 14.59 -6.12 9.27
N LYS A 85 14.90 -7.25 9.90
CA LYS A 85 16.29 -7.58 10.29
C LYS A 85 17.20 -7.61 9.08
N ARG A 86 16.75 -8.20 7.99
CA ARG A 86 17.51 -8.29 6.76
C ARG A 86 17.75 -6.91 6.16
N TRP A 87 16.74 -6.05 6.21
CA TRP A 87 16.85 -4.67 5.73
C TRP A 87 17.87 -3.88 6.53
N HIS A 88 17.81 -3.97 7.87
CA HIS A 88 18.81 -3.34 8.75
C HIS A 88 20.23 -3.81 8.43
N SER A 89 20.41 -5.11 8.21
CA SER A 89 21.72 -5.66 7.85
C SER A 89 22.25 -5.08 6.55
N ARG A 90 21.39 -4.93 5.55
CA ARG A 90 21.78 -4.35 4.26
C ARG A 90 22.19 -2.89 4.39
N ILE A 91 21.44 -2.13 5.18
CA ILE A 91 21.77 -0.72 5.44
C ILE A 91 23.12 -0.62 6.13
N ALA A 92 23.38 -1.44 7.15
CA ALA A 92 24.65 -1.44 7.88
C ALA A 92 25.83 -1.77 7.00
N LYS A 93 25.67 -2.72 6.04
CA LYS A 93 26.73 -3.08 5.10
C LYS A 93 27.09 -1.97 4.13
N ASN A 94 26.13 -1.11 3.83
CA ASN A 94 26.30 -0.05 2.84
C ASN A 94 26.71 1.31 3.45
N SER A 95 26.86 1.36 4.76
CA SER A 95 27.24 2.59 5.45
C SER A 95 28.73 2.67 5.77
#